data_c191e961c7a858ff647186ebbebd63fd
#
_entry.id   c191e961c7a858ff647186ebbebd63fd
#
_cell.length_a   1.000
_cell.length_b   1.000
_cell.length_c   1.000
_cell.angle_alpha   90.00
_cell.angle_beta   90.00
_cell.angle_gamma   90.00
#
_symmetry.space_group_name_H-M   'P 1'
#
loop_
_entity.id
_entity.type
_entity.pdbx_description
1 polymer ?
#
loop_
_entity_poly.entity_id
_entity_poly.type
_entity_poly.pdbx_seq_one_letter_code
_entity_poly.pdbx_strand_id
1 'polypeptide(L)'
;MLAVIVRGEHMAIDIYFNPASTAAQYNETIRRLDAAAAGRPAGRLYHACSGSGDKLQVFDICDSQQDFDTFGQTLMPILQEIGLDPGQPMVEPVHNLVAR
;
A
#
# COMPACT_ATOMS: atom_id res chain seq x y z
N MET A 1 26.55 6.46 2.68
CA MET A 1 26.19 6.11 2.38
C MET A 1 25.88 5.53 2.00
N LEU A 2 25.87 5.22 1.99
CA LEU A 2 25.64 4.77 1.62
C LEU A 2 25.13 4.04 1.13
N ALA A 3 25.21 3.77 1.39
CA ALA A 3 24.71 2.83 1.07
C ALA A 3 23.84 2.71 0.17
N VAL A 4 23.55 3.04 -0.07
CA VAL A 4 22.79 3.25 -0.93
C VAL A 4 22.91 2.52 -2.04
N ILE A 5 23.80 2.39 -2.33
CA ILE A 5 24.18 1.85 -3.27
C ILE A 5 23.62 0.73 -3.76
N VAL A 6 23.67 -0.13 -3.24
CA VAL A 6 23.22 -1.19 -3.64
C VAL A 6 21.94 -1.21 -4.01
N ARG A 7 21.42 -0.18 -3.96
CA ARG A 7 20.13 -0.07 -4.21
C ARG A 7 19.77 -0.14 -5.58
N GLY A 8 20.59 -0.20 -6.48
CA GLY A 8 20.27 -0.26 -7.87
C GLY A 8 19.31 -1.36 -8.21
N GLU A 9 19.39 -2.48 -7.54
CA GLU A 9 18.55 -3.56 -7.87
C GLU A 9 17.50 -3.77 -6.84
N HIS A 10 17.46 -2.96 -5.84
CA HIS A 10 16.50 -3.10 -4.75
C HIS A 10 16.08 -1.71 -4.32
N MET A 11 15.10 -1.17 -4.99
CA MET A 11 14.65 0.17 -4.71
C MET A 11 13.28 0.11 -4.07
N ALA A 12 13.10 0.94 -3.06
CA ALA A 12 11.77 1.15 -2.48
C ALA A 12 10.86 1.75 -3.55
N ILE A 13 9.61 1.40 -3.48
CA ILE A 13 8.60 1.91 -4.40
C ILE A 13 7.48 2.59 -3.65
N ASP A 14 6.88 3.53 -4.32
CA ASP A 14 5.80 4.34 -3.86
C ASP A 14 4.58 3.91 -4.65
N ILE A 15 3.51 3.51 -3.98
CA ILE A 15 2.30 3.03 -4.62
C ILE A 15 1.15 3.93 -4.20
N TYR A 16 0.48 4.48 -5.17
CA TYR A 16 -0.63 5.38 -4.95
C TYR A 16 -1.90 4.79 -5.53
N PHE A 17 -2.90 4.60 -4.68
CA PHE A 17 -4.20 4.11 -5.10
C PHE A 17 -5.22 5.24 -4.99
N ASN A 18 -6.06 5.37 -5.99
CA ASN A 18 -7.12 6.37 -6.01
C ASN A 18 -8.45 5.69 -6.31
N PRO A 19 -8.93 4.82 -5.44
CA PRO A 19 -10.09 4.00 -5.72
C PRO A 19 -11.44 4.63 -5.40
N ALA A 20 -11.48 5.87 -4.99
CA ALA A 20 -12.72 6.52 -4.58
C ALA A 20 -13.45 5.71 -3.49
N SER A 21 -12.69 5.26 -2.50
CA SER A 21 -13.24 4.42 -1.45
C SER A 21 -13.90 5.26 -0.37
N THR A 22 -14.93 4.71 0.27
CA THR A 22 -15.55 5.33 1.44
C THR A 22 -14.76 5.01 2.70
N ALA A 23 -14.98 5.79 3.75
CA ALA A 23 -14.37 5.49 5.04
C ALA A 23 -14.82 4.12 5.56
N ALA A 24 -16.08 3.75 5.34
CA ALA A 24 -16.58 2.46 5.76
C ALA A 24 -15.87 1.31 5.04
N GLN A 25 -15.66 1.45 3.74
CA GLN A 25 -14.95 0.43 2.96
C GLN A 25 -13.49 0.32 3.40
N TYR A 26 -12.85 1.45 3.63
CA TYR A 26 -11.45 1.45 4.08
C TYR A 26 -11.35 0.79 5.47
N ASN A 27 -12.21 1.18 6.40
CA ASN A 27 -12.16 0.64 7.75
C ASN A 27 -12.44 -0.87 7.77
N GLU A 28 -13.34 -1.33 6.92
CA GLU A 28 -13.63 -2.75 6.81
C GLU A 28 -12.44 -3.51 6.22
N THR A 29 -11.75 -2.92 5.26
CA THR A 29 -10.53 -3.52 4.70
C THR A 29 -9.48 -3.70 5.80
N ILE A 30 -9.25 -2.65 6.60
CA ILE A 30 -8.28 -2.71 7.68
C ILE A 30 -8.67 -3.77 8.70
N ARG A 31 -9.96 -3.85 9.06
CA ARG A 31 -10.44 -4.83 10.02
C ARG A 31 -10.16 -6.25 9.52
N ARG A 32 -10.40 -6.51 8.25
CA ARG A 32 -10.18 -7.85 7.67
C ARG A 32 -8.70 -8.19 7.57
N LEU A 33 -7.87 -7.21 7.24
CA LEU A 33 -6.43 -7.42 7.22
C LEU A 33 -5.92 -7.75 8.61
N ASP A 34 -6.38 -7.03 9.63
CA ASP A 34 -5.97 -7.31 11.00
C ASP A 34 -6.43 -8.70 11.44
N ALA A 35 -7.65 -9.10 11.09
CA ALA A 35 -8.16 -10.41 11.43
C ALA A 35 -7.35 -11.54 10.76
N ALA A 36 -6.77 -11.25 9.59
CA ALA A 36 -5.93 -12.20 8.87
C ALA A 36 -4.45 -12.09 9.27
N ALA A 37 -4.13 -11.29 10.29
CA ALA A 37 -2.77 -11.01 10.72
C ALA A 37 -1.92 -10.42 9.59
N ALA A 38 -2.54 -9.64 8.71
CA ALA A 38 -1.90 -9.06 7.54
C ALA A 38 -1.93 -7.53 7.54
N GLY A 39 -2.21 -6.91 8.68
CA GLY A 39 -2.31 -5.46 8.78
C GLY A 39 -0.96 -4.76 8.75
N ARG A 40 0.13 -5.51 8.91
CA ARG A 40 1.48 -4.96 8.82
C ARG A 40 2.30 -5.84 7.90
N PRO A 41 2.08 -5.73 6.59
CA PRO A 41 2.76 -6.62 5.65
C PRO A 41 4.27 -6.39 5.64
N ALA A 42 5.01 -7.47 5.44
CA ALA A 42 6.46 -7.40 5.38
C ALA A 42 6.87 -6.45 4.25
N GLY A 43 7.84 -5.61 4.53
CA GLY A 43 8.39 -4.69 3.53
C GLY A 43 7.60 -3.40 3.33
N ARG A 44 6.43 -3.25 3.94
CA ARG A 44 5.73 -1.97 3.86
C ARG A 44 6.32 -1.01 4.89
N LEU A 45 6.90 0.08 4.42
CA LEU A 45 7.57 1.06 5.25
C LEU A 45 6.63 2.15 5.75
N TYR A 46 5.67 2.54 4.91
CA TYR A 46 4.70 3.56 5.25
C TYR A 46 3.36 3.24 4.64
N HIS A 47 2.32 3.66 5.32
CA HIS A 47 0.94 3.57 4.83
C HIS A 47 0.20 4.81 5.27
N ALA A 48 -0.49 5.44 4.37
CA ALA A 48 -1.35 6.57 4.68
C ALA A 48 -2.64 6.47 3.89
N CYS A 49 -3.72 6.86 4.54
CA CYS A 49 -5.00 7.02 3.87
C CYS A 49 -5.43 8.46 4.11
N SER A 50 -5.78 9.15 3.05
CA SER A 50 -6.14 10.57 3.13
C SER A 50 -7.33 10.86 2.24
N GLY A 51 -7.90 12.04 2.41
CA GLY A 51 -9.07 12.45 1.67
C GLY A 51 -10.25 12.62 2.61
N SER A 52 -11.44 12.76 2.05
CA SER A 52 -12.64 12.96 2.85
C SER A 52 -13.86 12.38 2.14
N GLY A 53 -14.90 12.12 2.94
CA GLY A 53 -16.15 11.60 2.41
C GLY A 53 -15.98 10.22 1.85
N ASP A 54 -16.35 10.05 0.59
CA ASP A 54 -16.26 8.77 -0.08
C ASP A 54 -15.15 8.76 -1.13
N LYS A 55 -14.14 9.62 -0.96
CA LYS A 55 -13.04 9.73 -1.90
C LYS A 55 -11.71 9.60 -1.18
N LEU A 56 -11.55 8.53 -0.45
CA LEU A 56 -10.29 8.27 0.23
C LEU A 56 -9.27 7.70 -0.76
N GLN A 57 -8.03 8.04 -0.53
CA GLN A 57 -6.89 7.62 -1.34
C GLN A 57 -5.88 6.95 -0.43
N VAL A 58 -5.16 5.99 -0.95
CA VAL A 58 -4.17 5.24 -0.18
C VAL A 58 -2.80 5.39 -0.82
N PHE A 59 -1.81 5.59 0.03
CA PHE A 59 -0.44 5.78 -0.38
C PHE A 59 0.42 4.85 0.47
N ASP A 60 1.18 4.00 -0.18
CA ASP A 60 2.07 3.06 0.49
C ASP A 60 3.48 3.22 -0.03
N ILE A 61 4.46 3.03 0.84
CA ILE A 61 5.84 2.87 0.42
C ILE A 61 6.28 1.49 0.85
N CYS A 62 6.74 0.70 -0.11
CA CYS A 62 7.21 -0.66 0.12
C CYS A 62 8.68 -0.77 -0.25
N ASP A 63 9.37 -1.67 0.41
CA ASP A 63 10.80 -1.87 0.22
C ASP A 63 11.09 -2.41 -1.18
N SER A 64 10.17 -3.14 -1.77
CA SER A 64 10.35 -3.67 -3.12
C SER A 64 9.01 -3.93 -3.79
N GLN A 65 9.03 -4.06 -5.10
CA GLN A 65 7.85 -4.47 -5.87
C GLN A 65 7.38 -5.86 -5.43
N GLN A 66 8.32 -6.75 -5.13
CA GLN A 66 7.96 -8.10 -4.73
C GLN A 66 7.18 -8.11 -3.40
N ASP A 67 7.57 -7.28 -2.46
CA ASP A 67 6.85 -7.18 -1.19
C ASP A 67 5.43 -6.69 -1.41
N PHE A 68 5.26 -5.73 -2.30
CA PHE A 68 3.95 -5.22 -2.63
C PHE A 68 3.10 -6.31 -3.32
N ASP A 69 3.69 -7.04 -4.26
CA ASP A 69 2.98 -8.10 -4.97
C ASP A 69 2.54 -9.22 -4.01
N THR A 70 3.39 -9.55 -3.06
CA THR A 70 3.08 -10.56 -2.06
C THR A 70 1.91 -10.11 -1.18
N PHE A 71 1.92 -8.85 -0.76
CA PHE A 71 0.81 -8.31 0.01
C PHE A 71 -0.47 -8.31 -0.81
N GLY A 72 -0.38 -8.04 -2.10
CA GLY A 72 -1.52 -8.04 -3.00
C GLY A 72 -2.26 -9.37 -3.04
N GLN A 73 -1.55 -10.47 -2.82
CA GLN A 73 -2.18 -11.79 -2.81
C GLN A 73 -3.17 -11.93 -1.66
N THR A 74 -2.95 -11.21 -0.54
CA THR A 74 -3.88 -11.20 0.57
C THR A 74 -4.91 -10.09 0.41
N LEU A 75 -4.47 -8.93 -0.04
CA LEU A 75 -5.33 -7.75 -0.14
C LEU A 75 -6.42 -7.89 -1.18
N MET A 76 -6.08 -8.36 -2.37
CA MET A 76 -7.03 -8.35 -3.50
C MET A 76 -8.29 -9.18 -3.23
N PRO A 77 -8.22 -10.39 -2.67
CA PRO A 77 -9.45 -11.12 -2.34
C PRO A 77 -10.34 -10.38 -1.35
N ILE A 78 -9.73 -9.67 -0.38
CA ILE A 78 -10.49 -8.90 0.59
C ILE A 78 -11.24 -7.76 -0.10
N LEU A 79 -10.57 -7.04 -1.00
CA LEU A 79 -11.20 -5.95 -1.73
C LEU A 79 -12.33 -6.46 -2.62
N GLN A 80 -12.15 -7.63 -3.24
CA GLN A 80 -13.20 -8.23 -4.05
C GLN A 80 -14.43 -8.56 -3.23
N GLU A 81 -14.25 -9.09 -2.02
CA GLU A 81 -15.36 -9.42 -1.15
C GLU A 81 -16.12 -8.19 -0.68
N ILE A 82 -15.41 -7.11 -0.48
CA ILE A 82 -16.01 -5.85 -0.07
C ILE A 82 -16.68 -5.14 -1.24
N GLY A 83 -16.29 -5.47 -2.45
CA GLY A 83 -16.79 -4.81 -3.64
C GLY A 83 -16.05 -3.52 -3.97
N LEU A 84 -14.81 -3.41 -3.51
CA LEU A 84 -13.99 -2.23 -3.74
C LEU A 84 -12.98 -2.52 -4.85
N ASP A 85 -13.09 -1.79 -5.95
CA ASP A 85 -12.15 -1.89 -7.05
C ASP A 85 -11.00 -0.91 -6.78
N PRO A 86 -9.79 -1.38 -6.56
CA PRO A 86 -8.67 -0.47 -6.27
C PRO A 86 -8.20 0.32 -7.49
N GLY A 87 -8.69 -0.02 -8.67
CA GLY A 87 -8.24 0.60 -9.90
C GLY A 87 -6.82 0.19 -10.22
N GLN A 88 -6.16 0.98 -11.05
CA GLN A 88 -4.79 0.73 -11.45
C GLN A 88 -3.87 1.61 -10.60
N PRO A 89 -3.05 1.03 -9.72
CA PRO A 89 -2.19 1.86 -8.89
C PRO A 89 -1.10 2.53 -9.71
N MET A 90 -0.68 3.70 -9.28
CA MET A 90 0.50 4.35 -9.82
C MET A 90 1.69 3.89 -8.99
N VAL A 91 2.73 3.40 -9.64
CA VAL A 91 3.91 2.89 -8.96
C VAL A 91 5.14 3.63 -9.48
N GLU A 92 5.92 4.20 -8.57
CA GLU A 92 7.11 4.94 -8.90
C GLU A 92 8.25 4.54 -8.00
N PRO A 93 9.48 4.53 -8.48
CA PRO A 93 10.61 4.30 -7.58
C PRO A 93 10.78 5.50 -6.65
N VAL A 94 11.11 5.22 -5.41
CA VAL A 94 11.34 6.28 -4.44
C VAL A 94 12.70 6.88 -4.69
N HIS A 95 12.75 8.18 -4.91
CA HIS A 95 14.02 8.89 -5.09
C HIS A 95 14.62 9.22 -3.73
N ASN A 96 13.82 9.65 -2.78
CA ASN A 96 14.31 10.00 -1.46
C ASN A 96 13.19 9.86 -0.45
N LEU A 97 13.50 9.29 0.70
CA LEU A 97 12.54 9.12 1.78
C LEU A 97 13.18 9.63 3.05
N VAL A 98 12.55 10.60 3.67
CA VAL A 98 13.02 11.15 4.95
C VAL A 98 12.02 10.76 6.01
N ALA A 99 12.48 10.03 7.03
CA ALA A 99 11.64 9.60 8.12
C ALA A 99 12.06 10.32 9.40
N ARG A 100 11.11 10.42 10.33
CA ARG A 100 11.39 11.05 11.61
C ARG A 100 12.10 10.10 12.53
#